data_e1f9f94cc7cac73fb8012f6172e4d109
#
_entry.id   e1f9f94cc7cac73fb8012f6172e4d109
#
_cell.length_a   1.000
_cell.length_b   1.000
_cell.length_c   1.000
_cell.angle_alpha   90.00
_cell.angle_beta   90.00
_cell.angle_gamma   90.00
#
_symmetry.space_group_name_H-M   'P 1'
#
loop_
_entity.id
_entity.type
_entity.pdbx_description
1 polymer ?
#
loop_
_entity_poly.entity_id
_entity_poly.type
_entity_poly.pdbx_seq_one_letter_code
_entity_poly.pdbx_strand_id
1 'polypeptide(L)'
;MSGRHHPLLPVVASMLLVASLSWAHAQGSEADFKAAYAAADTAEKEAGALRNQWTTTESTLAAARKAADAGNFDQAVALSKEAEALAKASIFQATSEKDAWKALEIR
;
A
#
# COMPACT_ATOMS: atom_id res chain seq x y z
N MET A 1 14.60 33.14 -44.43
CA MET A 1 14.20 32.12 -44.53
C MET A 1 14.57 31.10 -43.63
N SER A 2 15.64 30.99 -43.19
CA SER A 2 16.02 29.88 -42.48
C SER A 2 15.62 29.80 -41.06
N GLY A 3 15.16 30.79 -40.50
CA GLY A 3 14.85 30.74 -39.09
C GLY A 3 13.65 29.91 -38.67
N ARG A 4 12.98 29.37 -39.68
CA ARG A 4 11.79 28.76 -39.34
C ARG A 4 11.92 27.48 -38.69
N HIS A 5 13.05 26.88 -38.59
CA HIS A 5 13.10 25.57 -38.07
C HIS A 5 13.34 25.51 -36.58
N HIS A 6 13.66 26.60 -35.95
CA HIS A 6 14.07 26.55 -34.60
C HIS A 6 13.00 26.19 -33.56
N PRO A 7 11.78 26.52 -33.74
CA PRO A 7 10.79 26.31 -32.66
C PRO A 7 10.52 24.87 -32.30
N LEU A 8 10.90 23.95 -33.16
CA LEU A 8 10.55 22.57 -32.89
C LEU A 8 11.42 21.94 -31.83
N LEU A 9 12.65 22.35 -31.69
CA LEU A 9 13.53 21.74 -30.73
C LEU A 9 13.15 21.87 -29.28
N PRO A 10 12.71 23.04 -28.83
CA PRO A 10 12.30 23.18 -27.43
C PRO A 10 11.13 22.30 -27.04
N VAL A 11 10.25 22.07 -28.00
CA VAL A 11 9.07 21.25 -27.70
C VAL A 11 9.46 19.82 -27.42
N VAL A 12 10.38 19.30 -28.20
CA VAL A 12 10.84 17.93 -28.00
C VAL A 12 11.51 17.76 -26.67
N ALA A 13 12.31 18.74 -26.26
CA ALA A 13 12.99 18.68 -24.98
C ALA A 13 12.00 18.64 -23.82
N SER A 14 10.93 19.42 -23.96
CA SER A 14 9.92 19.45 -22.90
C SER A 14 9.26 18.09 -22.73
N MET A 15 8.99 17.42 -23.82
CA MET A 15 8.36 16.11 -23.74
C MET A 15 9.24 15.09 -23.04
N LEU A 16 10.52 15.16 -23.26
CA LEU A 16 11.46 14.24 -22.61
C LEU A 16 11.47 14.46 -21.09
N LEU A 17 11.38 15.70 -20.67
CA LEU A 17 11.34 15.99 -19.25
C LEU A 17 10.12 15.41 -18.58
N VAL A 18 8.98 15.51 -19.22
CA VAL A 18 7.74 14.96 -18.67
C VAL A 18 7.85 13.46 -18.51
N ALA A 19 8.44 12.78 -19.49
CA ALA A 19 8.63 11.35 -19.41
C ALA A 19 9.52 10.96 -18.24
N SER A 20 10.56 11.75 -17.99
CA SER A 20 11.46 11.47 -16.88
C SER A 20 10.75 11.58 -15.52
N LEU A 21 9.90 12.59 -15.40
CA LEU A 21 9.15 12.75 -14.16
C LEU A 21 8.19 11.61 -13.93
N SER A 22 7.57 11.11 -14.99
CA SER A 22 6.68 9.98 -14.85
C SER A 22 7.40 8.76 -14.32
N TRP A 23 8.63 8.58 -14.76
CA TRP A 23 9.41 7.46 -14.28
C TRP A 23 9.70 7.57 -12.80
N ALA A 24 9.96 8.75 -12.31
CA ALA A 24 10.30 8.96 -10.91
C ALA A 24 9.17 8.57 -9.97
N HIS A 25 7.91 8.57 -10.48
CA HIS A 25 6.80 8.27 -9.63
C HIS A 25 6.35 6.82 -9.69
N ALA A 26 6.81 6.05 -10.60
CA ALA A 26 6.36 4.68 -10.76
C ALA A 26 7.17 3.78 -9.84
N GLN A 27 6.67 3.51 -8.72
CA GLN A 27 7.47 2.99 -7.84
C GLN A 27 7.31 1.94 -7.02
N GLY A 28 6.96 1.00 -6.85
CA GLY A 28 7.05 -0.16 -6.03
C GLY A 28 8.22 -1.03 -6.44
N SER A 29 9.12 -1.27 -5.58
CA SER A 29 10.20 -2.20 -5.80
C SER A 29 9.96 -3.42 -4.93
N GLU A 30 10.74 -4.45 -5.14
CA GLU A 30 10.68 -5.65 -4.31
C GLU A 30 10.97 -5.29 -2.85
N ALA A 31 11.93 -4.42 -2.61
CA ALA A 31 12.27 -4.01 -1.26
C ALA A 31 11.10 -3.26 -0.61
N ASP A 32 10.43 -2.39 -1.37
CA ASP A 32 9.27 -1.68 -0.87
C ASP A 32 8.14 -2.64 -0.51
N PHE A 33 7.93 -3.66 -1.35
CA PHE A 33 6.92 -4.67 -1.07
C PHE A 33 7.26 -5.44 0.21
N LYS A 34 8.51 -5.85 0.37
CA LYS A 34 8.89 -6.61 1.56
C LYS A 34 8.65 -5.83 2.83
N ALA A 35 8.96 -4.53 2.82
CA ALA A 35 8.74 -3.69 3.98
C ALA A 35 7.25 -3.51 4.26
N ALA A 36 6.47 -3.23 3.23
CA ALA A 36 5.03 -3.02 3.41
C ALA A 36 4.33 -4.31 3.85
N TYR A 37 4.73 -5.44 3.27
CA TYR A 37 4.13 -6.72 3.63
C TYR A 37 4.48 -7.09 5.07
N ALA A 38 5.72 -6.85 5.49
CA ALA A 38 6.14 -7.16 6.86
C ALA A 38 5.32 -6.35 7.87
N ALA A 39 5.04 -5.08 7.56
CA ALA A 39 4.22 -4.26 8.44
C ALA A 39 2.79 -4.80 8.52
N ALA A 40 2.23 -5.20 7.38
CA ALA A 40 0.89 -5.76 7.34
C ALA A 40 0.81 -7.09 8.09
N ASP A 41 1.82 -7.94 7.90
CA ASP A 41 1.85 -9.24 8.56
C ASP A 41 1.96 -9.09 10.07
N THR A 42 2.76 -8.13 10.52
CA THR A 42 2.90 -7.85 11.95
C THR A 42 1.55 -7.39 12.54
N ALA A 43 0.86 -6.49 11.84
CA ALA A 43 -0.44 -6.01 12.31
C ALA A 43 -1.47 -7.15 12.33
N GLU A 44 -1.42 -8.03 11.34
CA GLU A 44 -2.37 -9.13 11.28
C GLU A 44 -2.11 -10.14 12.40
N LYS A 45 -0.85 -10.38 12.76
CA LYS A 45 -0.53 -11.23 13.88
C LYS A 45 -1.01 -10.64 15.19
N GLU A 46 -0.93 -9.33 15.33
CA GLU A 46 -1.45 -8.66 16.50
C GLU A 46 -2.98 -8.80 16.56
N ALA A 47 -3.65 -8.63 15.44
CA ALA A 47 -5.09 -8.84 15.36
C ALA A 47 -5.44 -10.28 15.75
N GLY A 48 -4.62 -11.24 15.33
CA GLY A 48 -4.81 -12.64 15.70
C GLY A 48 -4.68 -12.88 17.20
N ALA A 49 -3.74 -12.20 17.84
CA ALA A 49 -3.58 -12.31 19.29
C ALA A 49 -4.81 -11.79 20.01
N LEU A 50 -5.52 -10.85 19.42
CA LEU A 50 -6.77 -10.34 19.97
C LEU A 50 -7.99 -11.14 19.50
N ARG A 51 -7.74 -12.18 18.69
CA ARG A 51 -8.79 -13.04 18.13
C ARG A 51 -9.78 -12.26 17.28
N ASN A 52 -9.27 -11.30 16.55
CA ASN A 52 -10.12 -10.48 15.69
C ASN A 52 -9.53 -10.31 14.29
N GLN A 53 -9.05 -11.40 13.72
CA GLN A 53 -8.55 -11.35 12.35
C GLN A 53 -9.72 -11.36 11.39
N TRP A 54 -9.66 -10.49 10.41
CA TRP A 54 -10.71 -10.43 9.41
C TRP A 54 -10.32 -11.24 8.19
N THR A 55 -11.27 -11.95 7.63
CA THR A 55 -11.07 -12.72 6.40
C THR A 55 -10.61 -11.84 5.26
N THR A 56 -11.14 -10.62 5.18
CA THR A 56 -10.75 -9.67 4.13
C THR A 56 -9.26 -9.34 4.23
N THR A 57 -8.72 -9.21 5.43
CA THR A 57 -7.30 -8.94 5.62
C THR A 57 -6.47 -10.09 5.10
N GLU A 58 -6.86 -11.32 5.42
CA GLU A 58 -6.14 -12.50 4.97
C GLU A 58 -6.12 -12.61 3.45
N SER A 59 -7.25 -12.38 2.80
CA SER A 59 -7.30 -12.46 1.34
C SER A 59 -6.54 -11.32 0.69
N THR A 60 -6.49 -10.14 1.31
CA THR A 60 -5.72 -9.01 0.79
C THR A 60 -4.22 -9.29 0.88
N LEU A 61 -3.77 -9.91 1.98
CA LEU A 61 -2.37 -10.33 2.10
C LEU A 61 -2.02 -11.37 1.04
N ALA A 62 -2.89 -12.32 0.79
CA ALA A 62 -2.65 -13.32 -0.24
C ALA A 62 -2.58 -12.68 -1.62
N ALA A 63 -3.44 -11.70 -1.90
CA ALA A 63 -3.42 -10.98 -3.17
C ALA A 63 -2.11 -10.18 -3.32
N ALA A 64 -1.60 -9.62 -2.23
CA ALA A 64 -0.35 -8.88 -2.26
C ALA A 64 0.81 -9.80 -2.66
N ARG A 65 0.86 -11.00 -2.09
CA ARG A 65 1.91 -11.96 -2.44
C ARG A 65 1.80 -12.39 -3.88
N LYS A 66 0.58 -12.60 -4.36
CA LYS A 66 0.36 -13.02 -5.73
C LYS A 66 0.82 -11.96 -6.71
N ALA A 67 0.55 -10.68 -6.41
CA ALA A 67 0.99 -9.58 -7.25
C ALA A 67 2.53 -9.51 -7.27
N ALA A 68 3.16 -9.72 -6.12
CA ALA A 68 4.62 -9.70 -6.03
C ALA A 68 5.23 -10.85 -6.83
N ASP A 69 4.63 -12.04 -6.76
CA ASP A 69 5.13 -13.19 -7.50
C ASP A 69 5.05 -12.96 -9.01
N ALA A 70 4.10 -12.16 -9.45
CA ALA A 70 3.97 -11.79 -10.85
C ALA A 70 4.89 -10.62 -11.23
N GLY A 71 5.64 -10.08 -10.29
CA GLY A 71 6.53 -8.95 -10.56
C GLY A 71 5.83 -7.60 -10.51
N ASN A 72 4.57 -7.57 -10.08
CA ASN A 72 3.79 -6.35 -10.06
C ASN A 72 3.91 -5.71 -8.68
N PHE A 73 5.06 -5.09 -8.42
CA PHE A 73 5.36 -4.60 -7.08
C PHE A 73 4.57 -3.36 -6.69
N ASP A 74 4.17 -2.53 -7.63
CA ASP A 74 3.32 -1.38 -7.31
C ASP A 74 2.01 -1.85 -6.70
N GLN A 75 1.38 -2.83 -7.32
CA GLN A 75 0.14 -3.38 -6.83
C GLN A 75 0.36 -4.14 -5.53
N ALA A 76 1.46 -4.88 -5.44
CA ALA A 76 1.78 -5.63 -4.23
C ALA A 76 1.95 -4.71 -3.02
N VAL A 77 2.60 -3.56 -3.21
CA VAL A 77 2.76 -2.57 -2.15
C VAL A 77 1.41 -1.99 -1.76
N ALA A 78 0.59 -1.62 -2.73
CA ALA A 78 -0.73 -1.05 -2.45
C ALA A 78 -1.60 -2.03 -1.66
N LEU A 79 -1.60 -3.30 -2.06
CA LEU A 79 -2.39 -4.31 -1.38
C LEU A 79 -1.85 -4.58 0.03
N SER A 80 -0.53 -4.54 0.21
CA SER A 80 0.06 -4.72 1.53
C SER A 80 -0.36 -3.59 2.47
N LYS A 81 -0.37 -2.35 1.98
CA LYS A 81 -0.80 -1.22 2.77
C LYS A 81 -2.29 -1.29 3.11
N GLU A 82 -3.09 -1.78 2.17
CA GLU A 82 -4.49 -1.98 2.44
C GLU A 82 -4.70 -3.04 3.52
N ALA A 83 -3.96 -4.14 3.45
CA ALA A 83 -4.06 -5.19 4.46
C ALA A 83 -3.64 -4.67 5.84
N GLU A 84 -2.59 -3.85 5.88
CA GLU A 84 -2.17 -3.26 7.14
C GLU A 84 -3.27 -2.38 7.73
N ALA A 85 -3.92 -1.56 6.90
CA ALA A 85 -5.00 -0.71 7.36
C ALA A 85 -6.18 -1.53 7.89
N LEU A 86 -6.51 -2.62 7.20
CA LEU A 86 -7.60 -3.50 7.65
C LEU A 86 -7.25 -4.16 8.98
N ALA A 87 -6.01 -4.62 9.13
CA ALA A 87 -5.59 -5.25 10.37
C ALA A 87 -5.63 -4.27 11.52
N LYS A 88 -5.17 -3.04 11.30
CA LYS A 88 -5.21 -2.02 12.34
C LYS A 88 -6.64 -1.64 12.71
N ALA A 89 -7.54 -1.64 11.73
CA ALA A 89 -8.95 -1.37 12.02
C ALA A 89 -9.55 -2.47 12.89
N SER A 90 -9.18 -3.73 12.63
CA SER A 90 -9.69 -4.83 13.44
C SER A 90 -9.12 -4.79 14.85
N ILE A 91 -7.86 -4.37 15.01
CA ILE A 91 -7.26 -4.19 16.32
C ILE A 91 -8.00 -3.09 17.09
N PHE A 92 -8.26 -1.98 16.42
CA PHE A 92 -8.97 -0.86 17.03
C PHE A 92 -10.36 -1.30 17.48
N GLN A 93 -11.06 -2.06 16.64
CA GLN A 93 -12.38 -2.54 17.00
C GLN A 93 -12.33 -3.44 18.24
N ALA A 94 -11.38 -4.36 18.28
CA ALA A 94 -11.27 -5.29 19.40
C ALA A 94 -10.99 -4.55 20.71
N THR A 95 -10.09 -3.57 20.69
CA THR A 95 -9.77 -2.84 21.91
C THR A 95 -10.88 -1.91 22.33
N SER A 96 -11.55 -1.27 21.38
CA SER A 96 -12.67 -0.38 21.68
C SER A 96 -13.83 -1.14 22.29
N GLU A 97 -14.12 -2.32 21.77
CA GLU A 97 -15.19 -3.14 22.33
C GLU A 97 -14.88 -3.61 23.75
N LYS A 98 -13.61 -3.94 23.99
CA LYS A 98 -13.19 -4.36 25.31
C LYS A 98 -13.39 -3.24 26.32
N ASP A 99 -13.03 -2.02 25.95
CA ASP A 99 -13.18 -0.88 26.82
C ASP A 99 -14.65 -0.55 27.06
N ALA A 100 -15.49 -0.70 26.07
CA ALA A 100 -16.91 -0.48 26.20
C ALA A 100 -17.54 -1.47 27.18
N TRP A 101 -17.11 -2.73 27.12
CA TRP A 101 -17.58 -3.75 28.04
C TRP A 101 -17.18 -3.44 29.48
N LYS A 102 -15.96 -2.96 29.68
CA LYS A 102 -15.52 -2.59 31.03
C LYS A 102 -16.34 -1.45 31.57
N ALA A 103 -16.67 -0.47 30.76
CA ALA A 103 -17.49 0.64 31.19
C ALA A 103 -18.88 0.16 31.65
N LEU A 104 -19.42 -0.84 30.98
CA LEU A 104 -20.72 -1.39 31.37
C LEU A 104 -20.61 -2.18 32.65
N GLU A 105 -19.51 -2.89 32.86
CA GLU A 105 -19.36 -3.68 34.06
C GLU A 105 -19.25 -2.87 35.34
N ILE A 106 -18.72 -1.70 35.24
CA ILE A 106 -18.51 -0.85 36.40
C ILE A 106 -19.84 -0.36 36.99
N ARG A 107 -20.88 -0.35 36.19
CA ARG A 107 -22.16 0.09 36.69
C ARG A 107 -22.83 -1.00 37.49
#